data_8f7364aa5b4f56292e9ef653b61150ad
#
_entry.id   8f7364aa5b4f56292e9ef653b61150ad
#
_cell.length_a   1.000
_cell.length_b   1.000
_cell.length_c   1.000
_cell.angle_alpha   90.00
_cell.angle_beta   90.00
_cell.angle_gamma   90.00
#
_symmetry.space_group_name_H-M   'P 1'
#
loop_
_entity.id
_entity.type
_entity.pdbx_description
1 polymer ?
#
loop_
_entity_poly.entity_id
_entity_poly.type
_entity_poly.pdbx_seq_one_letter_code
_entity_poly.pdbx_strand_id
1 'polypeptide(L)'
;MVVAAVVWRAKYMRDLTRLTLSRRVLGADGIVVGGEGFVLERAEAPAVLLLHGGGDTPQTLRYLATALHARGFHVDAPLLPGHGRTVRDFARVTANQLIDATDRSYRDLKARHEWVAVIGLSMGGALAANLAAGVPDLPALGLVAPYLGMPPRVERAARLAWLWGIFVPAVRSGDAASILDPEEHDRSLAYGVFTAAALSALRDLMRRALDALPRVVAPTLIIQSRMDNRIATADTERAFALLGAHEKRLEWITGAGHVITVDFGHERVIGALVAWMEAHAPIRSQSA
;
A
#
# COMPACT_ATOMS: atom_id res chain seq x y z
N MET A 1 -26.10 -28.73 -10.88
CA MET A 1 -25.45 -27.48 -11.32
C MET A 1 -24.70 -26.78 -10.19
N VAL A 2 -25.29 -26.51 -9.03
CA VAL A 2 -24.62 -25.80 -7.91
C VAL A 2 -23.36 -26.53 -7.41
N VAL A 3 -23.43 -27.84 -7.18
CA VAL A 3 -22.28 -28.66 -6.72
C VAL A 3 -21.12 -28.60 -7.71
N ALA A 4 -21.41 -28.70 -9.02
CA ALA A 4 -20.36 -28.59 -10.05
C ALA A 4 -19.67 -27.23 -10.05
N ALA A 5 -20.42 -26.14 -9.88
CA ALA A 5 -19.87 -24.78 -9.78
C ALA A 5 -18.98 -24.59 -8.52
N VAL A 6 -19.39 -25.16 -7.37
CA VAL A 6 -18.60 -25.11 -6.13
C VAL A 6 -17.30 -25.90 -6.29
N VAL A 7 -17.36 -27.10 -6.86
CA VAL A 7 -16.17 -27.95 -7.11
C VAL A 7 -15.22 -27.27 -8.09
N TRP A 8 -15.73 -26.71 -9.17
CA TRP A 8 -14.94 -25.96 -10.15
C TRP A 8 -14.25 -24.76 -9.50
N ARG A 9 -14.99 -23.95 -8.73
CA ARG A 9 -14.45 -22.80 -8.02
C ARG A 9 -13.33 -23.19 -7.04
N ALA A 10 -13.55 -24.26 -6.26
CA ALA A 10 -12.56 -24.77 -5.33
C ALA A 10 -11.29 -25.24 -6.04
N LYS A 11 -11.43 -25.94 -7.18
CA LYS A 11 -10.32 -26.35 -8.04
C LYS A 11 -9.57 -25.14 -8.60
N TYR A 12 -10.29 -24.20 -9.20
CA TYR A 12 -9.71 -22.97 -9.78
C TYR A 12 -8.88 -22.20 -8.73
N MET A 13 -9.43 -21.95 -7.55
CA MET A 13 -8.71 -21.25 -6.48
C MET A 13 -7.49 -22.01 -5.97
N ARG A 14 -7.56 -23.34 -5.95
CA ARG A 14 -6.41 -24.17 -5.57
C ARG A 14 -5.31 -24.11 -6.63
N ASP A 15 -5.66 -24.22 -7.90
CA ASP A 15 -4.70 -24.17 -9.01
C ASP A 15 -4.06 -22.78 -9.11
N LEU A 16 -4.84 -21.72 -8.92
CA LEU A 16 -4.34 -20.35 -8.84
C LEU A 16 -3.40 -20.15 -7.65
N THR A 17 -3.74 -20.68 -6.48
CA THR A 17 -2.86 -20.64 -5.29
C THR A 17 -1.53 -21.38 -5.58
N ARG A 18 -1.58 -22.55 -6.20
CA ARG A 18 -0.35 -23.27 -6.60
C ARG A 18 0.49 -22.45 -7.57
N LEU A 19 -0.13 -21.82 -8.55
CA LEU A 19 0.57 -20.98 -9.52
C LEU A 19 1.23 -19.77 -8.85
N THR A 20 0.51 -19.05 -7.98
CA THR A 20 1.04 -17.87 -7.29
C THR A 20 2.13 -18.21 -6.27
N LEU A 21 2.11 -19.42 -5.73
CA LEU A 21 3.13 -19.92 -4.78
C LEU A 21 4.24 -20.74 -5.44
N SER A 22 4.20 -20.99 -6.76
CA SER A 22 5.19 -21.85 -7.44
C SER A 22 6.63 -21.34 -7.35
N ARG A 23 6.82 -20.05 -7.17
CA ARG A 23 8.14 -19.38 -7.01
C ARG A 23 8.35 -18.84 -5.59
N ARG A 24 7.55 -19.24 -4.61
CA ARG A 24 7.54 -18.69 -3.26
C ARG A 24 7.50 -19.81 -2.24
N VAL A 25 8.15 -19.58 -1.10
CA VAL A 25 8.16 -20.50 0.03
C VAL A 25 7.24 -19.93 1.10
N LEU A 26 6.32 -20.75 1.61
CA LEU A 26 5.55 -20.41 2.81
C LEU A 26 6.34 -20.80 4.05
N GLY A 27 6.43 -19.86 4.99
CA GLY A 27 6.92 -20.12 6.33
C GLY A 27 5.98 -21.03 7.13
N ALA A 28 6.42 -21.45 8.31
CA ALA A 28 5.61 -22.27 9.22
C ALA A 28 4.33 -21.55 9.71
N ASP A 29 4.33 -20.22 9.70
CA ASP A 29 3.19 -19.33 10.02
C ASP A 29 2.22 -19.12 8.84
N GLY A 30 2.52 -19.73 7.69
CA GLY A 30 1.75 -19.60 6.46
C GLY A 30 1.92 -18.25 5.75
N ILE A 31 2.95 -17.48 6.09
CA ILE A 31 3.34 -16.25 5.38
C ILE A 31 4.43 -16.59 4.34
N VAL A 32 4.41 -15.92 3.20
CA VAL A 32 5.47 -16.04 2.19
C VAL A 32 6.77 -15.47 2.77
N VAL A 33 7.82 -16.28 2.77
CA VAL A 33 9.15 -15.91 3.30
C VAL A 33 9.64 -14.63 2.61
N GLY A 34 10.01 -13.62 3.39
CA GLY A 34 10.38 -12.28 2.95
C GLY A 34 9.21 -11.31 2.78
N GLY A 35 7.98 -11.80 2.90
CA GLY A 35 6.75 -10.99 2.85
C GLY A 35 6.16 -10.63 4.21
N GLU A 36 6.83 -11.00 5.29
CA GLU A 36 6.40 -10.72 6.66
C GLU A 36 6.41 -9.22 6.95
N GLY A 37 5.58 -8.78 7.91
CA GLY A 37 5.74 -7.48 8.56
C GLY A 37 7.08 -7.41 9.26
N PHE A 38 7.64 -6.21 9.36
CA PHE A 38 8.90 -6.02 10.06
C PHE A 38 8.94 -4.70 10.82
N VAL A 39 9.78 -4.66 11.85
CA VAL A 39 10.06 -3.47 12.64
C VAL A 39 11.57 -3.21 12.62
N LEU A 40 11.97 -1.97 12.39
CA LEU A 40 13.34 -1.49 12.60
C LEU A 40 13.32 -0.63 13.85
N GLU A 41 13.67 -1.25 14.96
CA GLU A 41 13.49 -0.68 16.28
C GLU A 41 14.45 0.47 16.59
N ARG A 42 13.93 1.52 17.18
CA ARG A 42 14.71 2.60 17.80
C ARG A 42 13.89 3.21 18.94
N ALA A 43 14.35 2.96 20.17
CA ALA A 43 13.71 3.48 21.37
C ALA A 43 13.67 5.02 21.36
N GLU A 44 12.60 5.59 21.89
CA GLU A 44 12.42 7.05 22.08
C GLU A 44 12.62 7.90 20.81
N ALA A 45 12.55 7.27 19.63
CA ALA A 45 12.72 7.94 18.35
C ALA A 45 11.38 8.37 17.77
N PRO A 46 11.36 9.39 16.88
CA PRO A 46 10.23 9.60 15.98
C PRO A 46 9.97 8.33 15.17
N ALA A 47 8.71 7.97 15.01
CA ALA A 47 8.32 6.72 14.36
C ALA A 47 7.61 6.96 13.03
N VAL A 48 7.76 6.03 12.09
CA VAL A 48 7.08 6.04 10.80
C VAL A 48 6.37 4.72 10.58
N LEU A 49 5.06 4.77 10.40
CA LEU A 49 4.24 3.64 9.96
C LEU A 49 4.27 3.55 8.44
N LEU A 50 4.67 2.40 7.90
CA LEU A 50 4.72 2.14 6.47
C LEU A 50 3.62 1.17 6.05
N LEU A 51 2.79 1.55 5.08
CA LEU A 51 1.65 0.76 4.58
C LEU A 51 1.88 0.34 3.13
N HIS A 52 1.94 -0.97 2.88
CA HIS A 52 2.21 -1.53 1.56
C HIS A 52 1.00 -1.53 0.61
N GLY A 53 1.22 -1.84 -0.66
CA GLY A 53 0.23 -1.87 -1.73
C GLY A 53 -0.71 -3.07 -1.71
N GLY A 54 -1.79 -3.00 -2.48
CA GLY A 54 -2.76 -4.08 -2.63
C GLY A 54 -2.21 -5.26 -3.43
N GLY A 55 -2.35 -6.48 -2.90
CA GLY A 55 -1.81 -7.69 -3.50
C GLY A 55 -0.29 -7.84 -3.36
N ASP A 56 0.34 -6.98 -2.59
CA ASP A 56 1.77 -6.89 -2.34
C ASP A 56 2.11 -7.23 -0.87
N THR A 57 3.34 -6.98 -0.43
CA THR A 57 3.83 -7.23 0.92
C THR A 57 4.73 -6.07 1.38
N PRO A 58 5.10 -5.98 2.67
CA PRO A 58 6.05 -4.98 3.16
C PRO A 58 7.44 -5.03 2.49
N GLN A 59 7.76 -6.09 1.74
CA GLN A 59 9.03 -6.21 0.99
C GLN A 59 9.31 -4.97 0.12
N THR A 60 8.30 -4.42 -0.56
CA THR A 60 8.46 -3.25 -1.45
C THR A 60 8.75 -1.94 -0.70
N LEU A 61 8.69 -1.95 0.62
CA LEU A 61 9.00 -0.79 1.48
C LEU A 61 10.37 -0.91 2.18
N ARG A 62 11.13 -2.01 1.99
CA ARG A 62 12.38 -2.27 2.72
C ARG A 62 13.46 -1.23 2.47
N TYR A 63 13.64 -0.76 1.23
CA TYR A 63 14.63 0.28 0.92
C TYR A 63 14.30 1.59 1.63
N LEU A 64 13.03 2.00 1.58
CA LEU A 64 12.53 3.18 2.30
C LEU A 64 12.69 3.02 3.82
N ALA A 65 12.31 1.87 4.35
CA ALA A 65 12.41 1.58 5.78
C ALA A 65 13.87 1.66 6.27
N THR A 66 14.81 1.06 5.52
CA THR A 66 16.23 1.10 5.84
C THR A 66 16.78 2.52 5.81
N ALA A 67 16.38 3.32 4.82
CA ALA A 67 16.80 4.72 4.71
C ALA A 67 16.27 5.59 5.86
N LEU A 68 15.00 5.44 6.23
CA LEU A 68 14.39 6.13 7.39
C LEU A 68 15.08 5.72 8.69
N HIS A 69 15.32 4.42 8.88
CA HIS A 69 15.99 3.92 10.08
C HIS A 69 17.43 4.45 10.20
N ALA A 70 18.16 4.50 9.09
CA ALA A 70 19.51 5.09 9.05
C ALA A 70 19.53 6.57 9.46
N ARG A 71 18.40 7.29 9.24
CA ARG A 71 18.21 8.69 9.69
C ARG A 71 17.64 8.79 11.09
N GLY A 72 17.52 7.67 11.77
CA GLY A 72 17.18 7.61 13.18
C GLY A 72 15.70 7.53 13.48
N PHE A 73 14.85 7.16 12.54
CA PHE A 73 13.46 6.86 12.81
C PHE A 73 13.30 5.42 13.32
N HIS A 74 12.33 5.20 14.20
CA HIS A 74 11.72 3.88 14.38
C HIS A 74 10.80 3.63 13.19
N VAL A 75 10.82 2.42 12.62
CA VAL A 75 9.98 2.10 11.45
C VAL A 75 9.19 0.84 11.73
N ASP A 76 7.87 0.89 11.51
CA ASP A 76 6.97 -0.25 11.57
C ASP A 76 6.29 -0.45 10.20
N ALA A 77 6.43 -1.63 9.62
CA ALA A 77 5.86 -2.00 8.34
C ALA A 77 5.04 -3.29 8.49
N PRO A 78 3.79 -3.22 8.98
CA PRO A 78 2.96 -4.40 9.21
C PRO A 78 2.53 -5.06 7.91
N LEU A 79 2.39 -6.39 7.94
CA LEU A 79 1.71 -7.13 6.90
C LEU A 79 0.20 -6.95 7.04
N LEU A 80 -0.42 -6.32 6.05
CA LEU A 80 -1.86 -6.04 6.05
C LEU A 80 -2.70 -7.33 5.91
N PRO A 81 -3.92 -7.38 6.48
CA PRO A 81 -4.79 -8.55 6.41
C PRO A 81 -4.96 -9.10 5.00
N GLY A 82 -4.93 -10.43 4.88
CA GLY A 82 -5.12 -11.15 3.62
C GLY A 82 -3.91 -11.15 2.67
N HIS A 83 -2.86 -10.40 2.97
CA HIS A 83 -1.66 -10.30 2.16
C HIS A 83 -0.55 -11.26 2.61
N GLY A 84 0.44 -11.49 1.75
CA GLY A 84 1.60 -12.32 2.04
C GLY A 84 1.30 -13.80 2.34
N ARG A 85 0.09 -14.29 2.05
CA ARG A 85 -0.39 -15.64 2.33
C ARG A 85 -0.90 -16.31 1.04
N THR A 86 -1.99 -17.07 1.10
CA THR A 86 -2.60 -17.66 -0.08
C THR A 86 -3.56 -16.68 -0.77
N VAL A 87 -3.82 -16.90 -2.08
CA VAL A 87 -4.86 -16.15 -2.81
C VAL A 87 -6.24 -16.31 -2.18
N ARG A 88 -6.46 -17.43 -1.44
CA ARG A 88 -7.71 -17.67 -0.71
C ARG A 88 -7.88 -16.70 0.47
N ASP A 89 -6.79 -16.38 1.16
CA ASP A 89 -6.79 -15.39 2.25
C ASP A 89 -7.03 -13.99 1.67
N PHE A 90 -6.36 -13.64 0.58
CA PHE A 90 -6.58 -12.40 -0.16
C PHE A 90 -8.02 -12.26 -0.70
N ALA A 91 -8.69 -13.39 -1.02
CA ALA A 91 -10.08 -13.40 -1.46
C ALA A 91 -11.11 -13.12 -0.36
N ARG A 92 -10.68 -12.94 0.88
CA ARG A 92 -11.55 -12.68 2.04
C ARG A 92 -11.38 -11.30 2.63
N VAL A 93 -10.42 -10.53 2.11
CA VAL A 93 -10.11 -9.20 2.64
C VAL A 93 -11.25 -8.22 2.35
N THR A 94 -11.54 -7.36 3.31
CA THR A 94 -12.51 -6.26 3.19
C THR A 94 -11.84 -4.92 3.48
N ALA A 95 -12.43 -3.83 2.98
CA ALA A 95 -11.95 -2.48 3.26
C ALA A 95 -11.94 -2.19 4.78
N ASN A 96 -12.97 -2.62 5.51
CA ASN A 96 -13.04 -2.42 6.96
C ASN A 96 -11.88 -3.12 7.69
N GLN A 97 -11.58 -4.38 7.34
CA GLN A 97 -10.44 -5.10 7.96
C GLN A 97 -9.11 -4.39 7.72
N LEU A 98 -8.91 -3.80 6.53
CA LEU A 98 -7.70 -3.05 6.20
C LEU A 98 -7.63 -1.74 7.00
N ILE A 99 -8.73 -0.99 7.06
CA ILE A 99 -8.82 0.26 7.85
C ILE A 99 -8.58 -0.03 9.33
N ASP A 100 -9.31 -1.01 9.90
CA ASP A 100 -9.18 -1.37 11.31
C ASP A 100 -7.76 -1.84 11.68
N ALA A 101 -7.08 -2.55 10.76
CA ALA A 101 -5.69 -2.97 10.97
C ALA A 101 -4.73 -1.77 10.94
N THR A 102 -4.93 -0.84 10.01
CA THR A 102 -4.15 0.41 9.91
C THR A 102 -4.31 1.25 11.16
N ASP A 103 -5.55 1.44 11.63
CA ASP A 103 -5.87 2.22 12.83
C ASP A 103 -5.27 1.60 14.10
N ARG A 104 -5.27 0.26 14.19
CA ARG A 104 -4.61 -0.45 15.30
C ARG A 104 -3.10 -0.23 15.26
N SER A 105 -2.46 -0.47 14.12
CA SER A 105 -1.01 -0.30 13.98
C SER A 105 -0.58 1.13 14.32
N TYR A 106 -1.34 2.13 13.88
CA TYR A 106 -1.06 3.53 14.23
C TYR A 106 -1.20 3.80 15.72
N ARG A 107 -2.29 3.35 16.36
CA ARG A 107 -2.53 3.55 17.80
C ARG A 107 -1.47 2.83 18.66
N ASP A 108 -1.09 1.61 18.28
CA ASP A 108 -0.07 0.84 18.98
C ASP A 108 1.29 1.51 18.89
N LEU A 109 1.59 2.12 17.75
CA LEU A 109 2.82 2.89 17.55
C LEU A 109 2.78 4.22 18.32
N LYS A 110 1.65 4.93 18.27
CA LYS A 110 1.43 6.20 18.98
C LYS A 110 1.47 6.04 20.50
N ALA A 111 1.12 4.88 21.03
CA ALA A 111 1.23 4.58 22.45
C ALA A 111 2.68 4.45 22.93
N ARG A 112 3.64 4.23 22.03
CA ARG A 112 5.07 4.04 22.32
C ARG A 112 5.97 5.19 21.86
N HIS A 113 5.46 6.04 20.95
CA HIS A 113 6.21 7.12 20.34
C HIS A 113 5.38 8.40 20.32
N GLU A 114 5.97 9.50 20.78
CA GLU A 114 5.29 10.81 20.82
C GLU A 114 5.02 11.36 19.41
N TRP A 115 5.94 11.14 18.49
CA TRP A 115 5.83 11.55 17.09
C TRP A 115 5.70 10.34 16.19
N VAL A 116 4.58 10.26 15.45
CA VAL A 116 4.29 9.16 14.52
C VAL A 116 3.77 9.73 13.21
N ALA A 117 4.54 9.57 12.14
CA ALA A 117 4.11 9.86 10.77
C ALA A 117 3.69 8.59 10.02
N VAL A 118 3.04 8.77 8.89
CA VAL A 118 2.56 7.66 8.06
C VAL A 118 3.00 7.83 6.61
N ILE A 119 3.49 6.75 6.00
CA ILE A 119 3.74 6.68 4.56
C ILE A 119 3.00 5.47 4.00
N GLY A 120 2.25 5.68 2.92
CA GLY A 120 1.51 4.60 2.25
C GLY A 120 1.79 4.52 0.76
N LEU A 121 2.05 3.28 0.28
CA LEU A 121 2.21 2.96 -1.13
C LEU A 121 0.87 2.46 -1.71
N SER A 122 0.40 3.03 -2.81
CA SER A 122 -0.77 2.54 -3.56
C SER A 122 -2.01 2.40 -2.67
N MET A 123 -2.52 1.17 -2.45
CA MET A 123 -3.58 0.88 -1.49
C MET A 123 -3.23 1.40 -0.08
N GLY A 124 -1.97 1.23 0.34
CA GLY A 124 -1.46 1.80 1.59
C GLY A 124 -1.57 3.33 1.63
N GLY A 125 -1.43 4.01 0.48
CA GLY A 125 -1.66 5.45 0.36
C GLY A 125 -3.12 5.83 0.57
N ALA A 126 -4.07 5.04 0.06
CA ALA A 126 -5.49 5.23 0.33
C ALA A 126 -5.84 4.97 1.82
N LEU A 127 -5.22 3.97 2.45
CA LEU A 127 -5.33 3.71 3.89
C LEU A 127 -4.77 4.87 4.71
N ALA A 128 -3.57 5.36 4.36
CA ALA A 128 -2.93 6.49 5.02
C ALA A 128 -3.78 7.78 4.95
N ALA A 129 -4.40 8.05 3.80
CA ALA A 129 -5.32 9.18 3.63
C ALA A 129 -6.60 9.03 4.49
N ASN A 130 -7.17 7.82 4.56
CA ASN A 130 -8.31 7.55 5.45
C ASN A 130 -7.94 7.77 6.92
N LEU A 131 -6.81 7.25 7.37
CA LEU A 131 -6.30 7.44 8.73
C LEU A 131 -6.09 8.92 9.03
N ALA A 132 -5.36 9.63 8.16
CA ALA A 132 -5.01 11.04 8.35
C ALA A 132 -6.23 11.96 8.50
N ALA A 133 -7.33 11.65 7.84
CA ALA A 133 -8.59 12.41 7.99
C ALA A 133 -9.24 12.26 9.38
N GLY A 134 -8.88 11.21 10.13
CA GLY A 134 -9.31 10.97 11.51
C GLY A 134 -8.28 11.39 12.57
N VAL A 135 -7.10 11.86 12.15
CA VAL A 135 -5.96 12.23 13.02
C VAL A 135 -5.50 13.64 12.66
N PRO A 136 -6.18 14.70 13.16
CA PRO A 136 -5.89 16.09 12.77
C PRO A 136 -4.47 16.57 13.16
N ASP A 137 -3.87 15.93 14.16
CA ASP A 137 -2.51 16.21 14.66
C ASP A 137 -1.44 15.29 14.06
N LEU A 138 -1.76 14.59 12.95
CA LEU A 138 -0.77 13.79 12.25
C LEU A 138 0.37 14.69 11.74
N PRO A 139 1.61 14.47 12.19
CA PRO A 139 2.69 15.45 11.97
C PRO A 139 3.23 15.45 10.53
N ALA A 140 3.14 14.33 9.80
CA ALA A 140 3.53 14.23 8.40
C ALA A 140 2.88 13.03 7.71
N LEU A 141 2.57 13.19 6.43
CA LEU A 141 1.97 12.17 5.59
C LEU A 141 2.76 12.04 4.27
N GLY A 142 3.14 10.81 3.90
CA GLY A 142 3.70 10.47 2.61
C GLY A 142 2.74 9.59 1.81
N LEU A 143 2.37 10.01 0.62
CA LEU A 143 1.49 9.26 -0.30
C LEU A 143 2.27 8.90 -1.56
N VAL A 144 2.61 7.62 -1.70
CA VAL A 144 3.44 7.11 -2.79
C VAL A 144 2.55 6.37 -3.79
N ALA A 145 2.47 6.88 -5.02
CA ALA A 145 1.57 6.36 -6.05
C ALA A 145 0.19 5.99 -5.49
N PRO A 146 -0.48 6.88 -4.71
CA PRO A 146 -1.63 6.51 -3.90
C PRO A 146 -2.82 6.08 -4.76
N TYR A 147 -3.50 4.99 -4.35
CA TYR A 147 -4.65 4.48 -5.09
C TYR A 147 -5.89 5.36 -4.86
N LEU A 148 -5.85 6.57 -5.43
CA LEU A 148 -6.89 7.62 -5.37
C LEU A 148 -7.59 7.84 -6.71
N GLY A 149 -7.52 6.86 -7.59
CA GLY A 149 -8.21 6.80 -8.86
C GLY A 149 -8.30 5.37 -9.34
N MET A 150 -9.23 5.09 -10.24
CA MET A 150 -9.42 3.77 -10.83
C MET A 150 -9.88 3.92 -12.28
N PRO A 151 -9.24 3.23 -13.25
CA PRO A 151 -9.71 3.28 -14.62
C PRO A 151 -11.20 2.88 -14.72
N PRO A 152 -12.03 3.57 -15.53
CA PRO A 152 -13.49 3.35 -15.55
C PRO A 152 -13.93 1.91 -15.82
N ARG A 153 -13.14 1.16 -16.61
CA ARG A 153 -13.40 -0.26 -16.86
C ARG A 153 -13.18 -1.12 -15.61
N VAL A 154 -12.10 -0.82 -14.87
CA VAL A 154 -11.77 -1.52 -13.61
C VAL A 154 -12.78 -1.16 -12.54
N GLU A 155 -13.21 0.10 -12.45
CA GLU A 155 -14.23 0.53 -11.49
C GLU A 155 -15.58 -0.15 -11.75
N ARG A 156 -15.99 -0.27 -13.02
CA ARG A 156 -17.21 -1.04 -13.37
C ARG A 156 -17.09 -2.51 -12.98
N ALA A 157 -15.94 -3.12 -13.25
CA ALA A 157 -15.69 -4.51 -12.84
C ALA A 157 -15.72 -4.65 -11.32
N ALA A 158 -15.10 -3.75 -10.58
CA ALA A 158 -15.10 -3.74 -9.12
C ALA A 158 -16.52 -3.57 -8.54
N ARG A 159 -17.33 -2.70 -9.12
CA ARG A 159 -18.73 -2.50 -8.71
C ARG A 159 -19.58 -3.75 -8.89
N LEU A 160 -19.31 -4.55 -9.94
CA LEU A 160 -20.02 -5.78 -10.27
C LEU A 160 -19.30 -7.04 -9.74
N ALA A 161 -18.29 -6.89 -8.90
CA ALA A 161 -17.47 -7.98 -8.39
C ALA A 161 -18.30 -9.04 -7.64
N TRP A 162 -19.35 -8.63 -6.94
CA TRP A 162 -20.30 -9.52 -6.26
C TRP A 162 -21.02 -10.47 -7.22
N LEU A 163 -21.24 -10.07 -8.49
CA LEU A 163 -21.91 -10.87 -9.50
C LEU A 163 -20.93 -11.79 -10.24
N TRP A 164 -19.90 -11.23 -10.88
CA TRP A 164 -18.96 -12.04 -11.66
C TRP A 164 -18.04 -12.90 -10.79
N GLY A 165 -17.73 -12.45 -9.55
CA GLY A 165 -16.90 -13.19 -8.61
C GLY A 165 -17.49 -14.52 -8.15
N ILE A 166 -18.80 -14.77 -8.40
CA ILE A 166 -19.42 -16.09 -8.22
C ILE A 166 -18.80 -17.09 -9.20
N PHE A 167 -18.59 -16.66 -10.46
CA PHE A 167 -18.13 -17.51 -11.57
C PHE A 167 -16.60 -17.40 -11.76
N VAL A 168 -16.02 -16.21 -11.64
CA VAL A 168 -14.60 -15.94 -11.83
C VAL A 168 -14.03 -15.31 -10.55
N PRO A 169 -13.58 -16.10 -9.57
CA PRO A 169 -13.20 -15.59 -8.24
C PRO A 169 -11.93 -14.73 -8.25
N ALA A 170 -11.11 -14.81 -9.29
CA ALA A 170 -9.90 -14.00 -9.44
C ALA A 170 -9.56 -13.77 -10.91
N VAL A 171 -8.86 -12.67 -11.17
CA VAL A 171 -8.34 -12.29 -12.49
C VAL A 171 -6.85 -11.94 -12.37
N ARG A 172 -6.09 -12.17 -13.45
CA ARG A 172 -4.71 -11.72 -13.52
C ARG A 172 -4.66 -10.18 -13.53
N SER A 173 -3.64 -9.63 -12.93
CA SER A 173 -3.50 -8.15 -12.82
C SER A 173 -3.02 -7.46 -14.10
N GLY A 174 -3.06 -8.16 -15.24
CA GLY A 174 -2.62 -7.68 -16.56
C GLY A 174 -1.12 -7.94 -16.81
N ASP A 175 -0.73 -7.86 -18.09
CA ASP A 175 0.65 -8.14 -18.52
C ASP A 175 1.60 -6.93 -18.36
N ALA A 176 1.05 -5.72 -18.12
CA ALA A 176 1.86 -4.53 -17.91
C ALA A 176 2.53 -4.58 -16.54
N ALA A 177 3.86 -4.62 -16.52
CA ALA A 177 4.64 -4.60 -15.30
C ALA A 177 4.39 -3.31 -14.50
N SER A 178 4.07 -3.47 -13.21
CA SER A 178 3.98 -2.33 -12.29
C SER A 178 5.35 -1.94 -11.72
N ILE A 179 6.36 -2.77 -11.95
CA ILE A 179 7.79 -2.56 -11.70
C ILE A 179 8.48 -2.75 -13.06
N LEU A 180 9.17 -1.72 -13.53
CA LEU A 180 9.87 -1.73 -14.84
C LEU A 180 11.29 -2.29 -14.72
N ASP A 181 11.90 -2.19 -13.54
CA ASP A 181 13.20 -2.83 -13.26
C ASP A 181 13.03 -4.35 -13.24
N PRO A 182 13.70 -5.09 -14.16
CA PRO A 182 13.55 -6.55 -14.27
C PRO A 182 13.98 -7.30 -13.02
N GLU A 183 15.02 -6.82 -12.32
CA GLU A 183 15.54 -7.49 -11.13
C GLU A 183 14.56 -7.34 -9.97
N GLU A 184 14.02 -6.15 -9.77
CA GLU A 184 13.03 -5.90 -8.72
C GLU A 184 11.67 -6.53 -9.06
N HIS A 185 11.31 -6.59 -10.35
CA HIS A 185 10.14 -7.33 -10.80
C HIS A 185 10.24 -8.82 -10.43
N ASP A 186 11.40 -9.46 -10.68
CA ASP A 186 11.62 -10.88 -10.37
C ASP A 186 11.67 -11.16 -8.85
N ARG A 187 12.14 -10.19 -8.05
CA ARG A 187 12.15 -10.26 -6.58
C ARG A 187 10.77 -10.03 -5.96
N SER A 188 9.81 -9.48 -6.72
CA SER A 188 8.50 -9.11 -6.19
C SER A 188 7.72 -10.31 -5.64
N LEU A 189 7.18 -10.14 -4.45
CA LEU A 189 6.31 -11.11 -3.78
C LEU A 189 4.81 -10.84 -4.03
N ALA A 190 4.48 -9.88 -4.90
CA ALA A 190 3.09 -9.56 -5.24
C ALA A 190 2.37 -10.76 -5.89
N TYR A 191 1.08 -10.94 -5.60
CA TYR A 191 0.30 -12.08 -6.13
C TYR A 191 0.21 -12.14 -7.65
N GLY A 192 0.27 -11.00 -8.35
CA GLY A 192 0.03 -10.91 -9.79
C GLY A 192 -1.42 -11.22 -10.19
N VAL A 193 -2.32 -11.27 -9.22
CA VAL A 193 -3.77 -11.49 -9.41
C VAL A 193 -4.58 -10.61 -8.47
N PHE A 194 -5.81 -10.27 -8.89
CA PHE A 194 -6.82 -9.67 -8.03
C PHE A 194 -8.02 -10.60 -7.92
N THR A 195 -8.48 -10.81 -6.69
CA THR A 195 -9.75 -11.49 -6.45
C THR A 195 -10.90 -10.49 -6.55
N ALA A 196 -12.10 -11.00 -6.83
CA ALA A 196 -13.30 -10.16 -6.90
C ALA A 196 -13.52 -9.37 -5.60
N ALA A 197 -13.32 -10.03 -4.44
CA ALA A 197 -13.44 -9.39 -3.14
C ALA A 197 -12.38 -8.31 -2.91
N ALA A 198 -11.10 -8.60 -3.20
CA ALA A 198 -10.02 -7.62 -3.06
C ALA A 198 -10.22 -6.41 -3.97
N LEU A 199 -10.71 -6.61 -5.20
CA LEU A 199 -11.02 -5.51 -6.12
C LEU A 199 -12.18 -4.64 -5.61
N SER A 200 -13.21 -5.27 -5.04
CA SER A 200 -14.33 -4.57 -4.39
C SER A 200 -13.86 -3.79 -3.17
N ALA A 201 -13.03 -4.40 -2.32
CA ALA A 201 -12.46 -3.75 -1.14
C ALA A 201 -11.57 -2.54 -1.52
N LEU A 202 -10.75 -2.69 -2.56
CA LEU A 202 -9.90 -1.62 -3.07
C LEU A 202 -10.72 -0.43 -3.59
N ARG A 203 -11.83 -0.71 -4.32
CA ARG A 203 -12.74 0.34 -4.78
C ARG A 203 -13.42 1.07 -3.61
N ASP A 204 -13.90 0.33 -2.62
CA ASP A 204 -14.54 0.91 -1.44
C ASP A 204 -13.55 1.78 -0.65
N LEU A 205 -12.34 1.28 -0.44
CA LEU A 205 -11.27 2.02 0.21
C LEU A 205 -10.89 3.30 -0.55
N MET A 206 -10.71 3.21 -1.87
CA MET A 206 -10.42 4.37 -2.73
C MET A 206 -11.49 5.46 -2.59
N ARG A 207 -12.78 5.09 -2.63
CA ARG A 207 -13.88 6.05 -2.51
C ARG A 207 -13.87 6.75 -1.16
N ARG A 208 -13.72 5.97 -0.08
CA ARG A 208 -13.61 6.53 1.28
C ARG A 208 -12.41 7.47 1.40
N ALA A 209 -11.27 7.10 0.81
CA ALA A 209 -10.09 7.96 0.81
C ALA A 209 -10.34 9.28 0.07
N LEU A 210 -10.96 9.24 -1.12
CA LEU A 210 -11.31 10.45 -1.88
C LEU A 210 -12.27 11.35 -1.09
N ASP A 211 -13.29 10.77 -0.45
CA ASP A 211 -14.25 11.50 0.39
C ASP A 211 -13.59 12.07 1.67
N ALA A 212 -12.47 11.47 2.08
CA ALA A 212 -11.70 11.88 3.26
C ALA A 212 -10.71 13.02 2.98
N LEU A 213 -10.18 13.14 1.75
CA LEU A 213 -9.11 14.08 1.39
C LEU A 213 -9.36 15.54 1.85
N PRO A 214 -10.56 16.13 1.77
CA PRO A 214 -10.79 17.49 2.26
C PRO A 214 -10.56 17.67 3.77
N ARG A 215 -10.60 16.58 4.55
CA ARG A 215 -10.36 16.59 6.00
C ARG A 215 -8.91 16.26 6.37
N VAL A 216 -8.09 15.85 5.42
CA VAL A 216 -6.67 15.62 5.65
C VAL A 216 -5.95 16.96 5.74
N VAL A 217 -5.58 17.37 6.95
CA VAL A 217 -4.90 18.64 7.23
C VAL A 217 -3.40 18.48 7.50
N ALA A 218 -2.94 17.24 7.69
CA ALA A 218 -1.53 16.90 7.88
C ALA A 218 -0.65 17.39 6.74
N PRO A 219 0.57 17.91 7.00
CA PRO A 219 1.56 18.18 5.96
C PRO A 219 1.74 16.95 5.06
N THR A 220 1.53 17.09 3.75
CA THR A 220 1.42 15.93 2.84
C THR A 220 2.32 16.05 1.62
N LEU A 221 3.19 15.05 1.42
CA LEU A 221 3.94 14.84 0.18
C LEU A 221 3.29 13.71 -0.63
N ILE A 222 2.90 14.01 -1.88
CA ILE A 222 2.50 13.00 -2.87
C ILE A 222 3.66 12.82 -3.87
N ILE A 223 4.06 11.57 -4.13
CA ILE A 223 5.01 11.25 -5.20
C ILE A 223 4.33 10.27 -6.16
N GLN A 224 4.35 10.61 -7.46
CA GLN A 224 3.65 9.85 -8.48
C GLN A 224 4.51 9.69 -9.75
N SER A 225 4.45 8.52 -10.37
CA SER A 225 5.07 8.31 -11.68
C SER A 225 4.17 8.81 -12.82
N ARG A 226 4.77 9.47 -13.81
CA ARG A 226 4.08 9.79 -15.06
C ARG A 226 3.83 8.56 -15.95
N MET A 227 4.51 7.45 -15.68
CA MET A 227 4.40 6.18 -16.39
C MET A 227 3.58 5.14 -15.60
N ASP A 228 2.89 5.57 -14.55
CA ASP A 228 2.06 4.69 -13.73
C ASP A 228 0.97 4.02 -14.57
N ASN A 229 0.96 2.69 -14.57
CA ASN A 229 0.01 1.87 -15.33
C ASN A 229 -1.29 1.56 -14.56
N ARG A 230 -1.44 2.06 -13.33
CA ARG A 230 -2.59 1.82 -12.45
C ARG A 230 -3.40 3.07 -12.20
N ILE A 231 -2.73 4.21 -12.00
CA ILE A 231 -3.32 5.48 -11.63
C ILE A 231 -3.01 6.51 -12.72
N ALA A 232 -4.05 7.11 -13.28
CA ALA A 232 -3.87 8.19 -14.24
C ALA A 232 -3.34 9.46 -13.57
N THR A 233 -2.49 10.22 -14.27
CA THR A 233 -1.97 11.50 -13.77
C THR A 233 -3.08 12.45 -13.37
N ALA A 234 -4.17 12.52 -14.16
CA ALA A 234 -5.33 13.35 -13.86
C ALA A 234 -6.05 12.96 -12.55
N ASP A 235 -6.03 11.68 -12.17
CA ASP A 235 -6.60 11.24 -10.89
C ASP A 235 -5.75 11.72 -9.71
N THR A 236 -4.42 11.68 -9.85
CA THR A 236 -3.49 12.21 -8.84
C THR A 236 -3.61 13.72 -8.70
N GLU A 237 -3.70 14.45 -9.81
CA GLU A 237 -3.88 15.92 -9.79
C GLU A 237 -5.20 16.29 -9.12
N ARG A 238 -6.29 15.58 -9.42
CA ARG A 238 -7.59 15.77 -8.78
C ARG A 238 -7.50 15.47 -7.27
N ALA A 239 -6.87 14.39 -6.86
CA ALA A 239 -6.69 14.06 -5.46
C ALA A 239 -5.87 15.12 -4.73
N PHE A 240 -4.78 15.60 -5.34
CA PHE A 240 -3.97 16.69 -4.80
C PHE A 240 -4.78 17.99 -4.64
N ALA A 241 -5.65 18.33 -5.59
CA ALA A 241 -6.53 19.50 -5.49
C ALA A 241 -7.53 19.38 -4.34
N LEU A 242 -8.08 18.17 -4.09
CA LEU A 242 -9.04 17.91 -3.02
C LEU A 242 -8.44 17.89 -1.62
N LEU A 243 -7.12 17.72 -1.50
CA LEU A 243 -6.43 17.59 -0.23
C LEU A 243 -6.54 18.87 0.60
N GLY A 244 -7.05 18.76 1.84
CA GLY A 244 -7.29 19.88 2.75
C GLY A 244 -6.03 20.46 3.40
N ALA A 245 -4.88 19.80 3.30
CA ALA A 245 -3.62 20.23 3.87
C ALA A 245 -3.17 21.59 3.29
N HIS A 246 -2.77 22.52 4.18
CA HIS A 246 -2.17 23.80 3.80
C HIS A 246 -0.76 23.59 3.24
N GLU A 247 0.03 22.76 3.92
CA GLU A 247 1.35 22.37 3.46
C GLU A 247 1.23 21.06 2.67
N LYS A 248 1.28 21.16 1.34
CA LYS A 248 1.21 20.00 0.45
C LYS A 248 2.11 20.16 -0.75
N ARG A 249 2.72 19.06 -1.17
CA ARG A 249 3.62 19.00 -2.32
C ARG A 249 3.31 17.79 -3.18
N LEU A 250 3.32 17.97 -4.50
CA LEU A 250 3.20 16.89 -5.49
C LEU A 250 4.49 16.83 -6.31
N GLU A 251 5.15 15.68 -6.26
CA GLU A 251 6.34 15.40 -7.06
C GLU A 251 6.05 14.35 -8.12
N TRP A 252 6.52 14.62 -9.32
CA TRP A 252 6.44 13.70 -10.44
C TRP A 252 7.80 13.05 -10.68
N ILE A 253 7.78 11.74 -10.92
CA ILE A 253 8.93 11.01 -11.43
C ILE A 253 8.63 10.44 -12.81
N THR A 254 9.69 10.07 -13.53
CA THR A 254 9.65 9.43 -14.84
C THR A 254 10.56 8.22 -14.83
N GLY A 255 10.32 7.27 -15.75
CA GLY A 255 11.18 6.08 -15.87
C GLY A 255 10.82 4.92 -14.94
N ALA A 256 9.82 5.08 -14.07
CA ALA A 256 9.33 4.03 -13.18
C ALA A 256 7.86 3.72 -13.45
N GLY A 257 7.41 2.51 -13.12
CA GLY A 257 6.01 2.09 -13.18
C GLY A 257 5.19 2.57 -11.98
N HIS A 258 4.42 1.67 -11.37
CA HIS A 258 3.54 1.97 -10.24
C HIS A 258 4.22 1.81 -8.87
N VAL A 259 5.07 0.78 -8.69
CA VAL A 259 5.73 0.47 -7.40
C VAL A 259 7.06 1.21 -7.30
N ILE A 260 6.96 2.52 -7.26
CA ILE A 260 8.11 3.45 -7.36
C ILE A 260 9.09 3.41 -6.17
N THR A 261 8.78 2.63 -5.13
CA THR A 261 9.65 2.44 -3.95
C THR A 261 10.78 1.44 -4.17
N VAL A 262 10.69 0.65 -5.26
CA VAL A 262 11.69 -0.36 -5.64
C VAL A 262 12.07 -0.30 -7.12
N ASP A 263 11.38 0.50 -7.93
CA ASP A 263 11.58 0.63 -9.37
C ASP A 263 12.74 1.60 -9.71
N PHE A 264 13.05 1.78 -10.97
CA PHE A 264 14.07 2.72 -11.43
C PHE A 264 13.93 4.10 -10.80
N GLY A 265 15.01 4.63 -10.23
CA GLY A 265 15.01 5.93 -9.56
C GLY A 265 14.35 5.95 -8.18
N HIS A 266 14.16 4.79 -7.57
CA HIS A 266 13.61 4.67 -6.20
C HIS A 266 14.42 5.47 -5.17
N GLU A 267 15.71 5.66 -5.37
CA GLU A 267 16.58 6.45 -4.47
C GLU A 267 16.09 7.91 -4.38
N ARG A 268 15.63 8.48 -5.50
CA ARG A 268 15.05 9.83 -5.52
C ARG A 268 13.74 9.89 -4.73
N VAL A 269 12.88 8.89 -4.91
CA VAL A 269 11.61 8.77 -4.16
C VAL A 269 11.88 8.66 -2.67
N ILE A 270 12.81 7.77 -2.29
CA ILE A 270 13.21 7.55 -0.90
C ILE A 270 13.82 8.82 -0.31
N GLY A 271 14.74 9.48 -1.03
CA GLY A 271 15.37 10.71 -0.59
C GLY A 271 14.36 11.82 -0.31
N ALA A 272 13.36 12.00 -1.19
CA ALA A 272 12.30 12.98 -1.00
C ALA A 272 11.40 12.67 0.22
N LEU A 273 11.04 11.40 0.42
CA LEU A 273 10.24 10.97 1.58
C LEU A 273 11.01 11.12 2.89
N VAL A 274 12.29 10.74 2.91
CA VAL A 274 13.15 10.90 4.08
C VAL A 274 13.30 12.38 4.43
N ALA A 275 13.61 13.24 3.47
CA ALA A 275 13.72 14.69 3.68
C ALA A 275 12.40 15.30 4.18
N TRP A 276 11.25 14.82 3.67
CA TRP A 276 9.94 15.25 4.16
C TRP A 276 9.71 14.87 5.61
N MET A 277 10.03 13.64 6.00
CA MET A 277 9.89 13.20 7.39
C MET A 277 10.84 13.93 8.33
N GLU A 278 12.09 14.17 7.91
CA GLU A 278 13.08 14.93 8.70
C GLU A 278 12.65 16.39 8.93
N ALA A 279 12.07 17.03 7.91
CA ALA A 279 11.60 18.41 8.00
C ALA A 279 10.46 18.59 9.02
N HIS A 280 9.68 17.55 9.29
CA HIS A 280 8.53 17.58 10.21
C HIS A 280 8.80 16.85 11.54
N ALA A 281 9.93 16.15 11.65
CA ALA A 281 10.32 15.50 12.90
C ALA A 281 10.82 16.52 13.94
N PRO A 282 10.66 16.22 15.24
CA PRO A 282 11.25 17.04 16.28
C PRO A 282 12.76 17.17 16.07
N ILE A 283 13.29 18.40 16.22
CA ILE A 283 14.72 18.64 16.14
C ILE A 283 15.39 17.82 17.24
N ARG A 284 16.23 16.87 16.86
CA ARG A 284 17.06 16.15 17.83
C ARG A 284 18.08 17.14 18.37
N SER A 285 18.00 17.45 19.67
CA SER A 285 19.15 18.00 20.37
C SER A 285 20.29 16.97 20.19
N GLN A 286 21.32 17.33 19.43
CA GLN A 286 22.55 16.55 19.42
C GLN A 286 23.08 16.61 20.88
N SER A 287 22.75 15.58 21.66
CA SER A 287 23.45 15.33 22.90
C SER A 287 24.88 14.96 22.51
N ALA A 288 25.77 15.90 22.80
CA ALA A 288 27.21 15.80 22.67
C ALA A 288 27.77 14.61 23.45
#